data_1db5627813bc28d4c6c85d3d390bb482
#
_entry.id   1db5627813bc28d4c6c85d3d390bb482
#
_cell.length_a   1.000
_cell.length_b   1.000
_cell.length_c   1.000
_cell.angle_alpha   90.00
_cell.angle_beta   90.00
_cell.angle_gamma   90.00
#
_symmetry.space_group_name_H-M   'P 1'
#
loop_
_entity.id
_entity.type
_entity.pdbx_description
1 polymer ?
#
loop_
_entity_poly.entity_id
_entity_poly.type
_entity_poly.pdbx_seq_one_letter_code
_entity_poly.pdbx_strand_id
1 'polypeptide(L)'
;RDAGEVKQRLEALAGGWNGEVEVRAVPVATPEPVRKLVTPRFIGRRQEEAWFEKRLTEVVEGRGGWGALTGPAGVGKSYLLQHWAASAKSHAVTAVKVQPVSGSHIPYQLWTPTLRWALHEQVVPQSVLPFVPALSLLLPELATPGSEGYAPLDDPLQRYHLYEGMARLILHRAQKPSVLLLDQIHEADPASLEFLHYFLETRYYSSDALKLPLIVLALNGEEHSNELDVLRRLAEQQSSATLLPLTGFQLNEAQQFLESLLDHQVVHPETLRFLHHETEGKPLYLQELARLGVEDGAWQWREGNWHFRTPSGATSWGSGTLRLPARLQAALRKRLEGLGEMELEVLRMSAVLGPLLAFRHLQALCGLADRPLYEICAQLVQRRLLQEGSDFELASQGTADVVLESMSWGVRRGYHARAAAYLERTEKASHWEVGQHWALAGEPEKAGDSFLAAAQAALRSYAYEEACRCLQEISQLPPLTQPLTHWELEELWADAMLGAGFSQQALEKLIPLSQAADPEPINSLRRRRKLGGAYEHLGRLRESYEANQLGLERQSKLKSKNPDRAQSILEEG
;
A
#
# COMPACT_ATOMS: atom_id res chain seq x y z
N ARG A 1 38.70 -36.91 -45.51
CA ARG A 1 39.76 -37.64 -44.73
C ARG A 1 39.07 -38.86 -44.14
N ASP A 2 39.61 -40.01 -44.48
CA ASP A 2 39.00 -41.32 -44.32
C ASP A 2 38.96 -41.78 -42.85
N ALA A 3 37.83 -42.30 -42.39
CA ALA A 3 37.64 -42.81 -41.02
C ALA A 3 38.64 -43.98 -40.70
N GLY A 4 39.18 -44.63 -41.72
CA GLY A 4 40.22 -45.65 -41.60
C GLY A 4 41.55 -45.09 -41.10
N GLU A 5 41.93 -43.92 -41.56
CA GLU A 5 43.20 -43.26 -41.15
C GLU A 5 43.17 -42.74 -39.71
N VAL A 6 42.01 -42.33 -39.24
CA VAL A 6 41.77 -41.89 -37.83
C VAL A 6 41.81 -43.11 -36.90
N LYS A 7 41.23 -44.26 -37.33
CA LYS A 7 41.24 -45.51 -36.55
C LYS A 7 42.67 -46.08 -36.42
N GLN A 8 43.46 -46.09 -37.51
CA GLN A 8 44.85 -46.54 -37.47
C GLN A 8 45.74 -45.65 -36.57
N ARG A 9 45.53 -44.34 -36.55
CA ARG A 9 46.27 -43.43 -35.63
C ARG A 9 45.86 -43.61 -34.18
N LEU A 10 44.58 -43.91 -33.90
CA LEU A 10 44.11 -44.21 -32.55
C LEU A 10 44.65 -45.56 -32.05
N GLU A 11 44.72 -46.58 -32.90
CA GLU A 11 45.28 -47.88 -32.56
C GLU A 11 46.81 -47.81 -32.37
N ALA A 12 47.55 -46.98 -33.13
CA ALA A 12 48.96 -46.72 -32.95
C ALA A 12 49.24 -45.94 -31.64
N LEU A 13 48.39 -45.09 -31.21
CA LEU A 13 48.48 -44.37 -29.92
C LEU A 13 48.13 -45.30 -28.73
N ALA A 14 47.24 -46.24 -28.89
CA ALA A 14 46.85 -47.22 -27.87
C ALA A 14 47.91 -48.31 -27.64
N GLY A 15 48.65 -48.69 -28.68
CA GLY A 15 49.70 -49.76 -28.60
C GLY A 15 50.99 -49.36 -27.87
N GLY A 16 51.15 -48.09 -27.50
CA GLY A 16 52.38 -47.58 -26.84
C GLY A 16 52.27 -47.24 -25.36
N TRP A 17 51.11 -47.52 -24.76
CA TRP A 17 50.80 -47.12 -23.37
C TRP A 17 50.66 -48.33 -22.44
N ASN A 18 51.78 -48.84 -21.95
CA ASN A 18 51.84 -49.78 -20.83
C ASN A 18 52.13 -49.02 -19.51
N GLY A 19 51.43 -47.97 -19.26
CA GLY A 19 51.45 -47.27 -17.98
C GLY A 19 50.09 -47.34 -17.35
N GLU A 20 49.98 -47.95 -16.18
CA GLU A 20 48.83 -47.77 -15.30
C GLU A 20 48.67 -46.27 -15.06
N VAL A 21 47.67 -45.66 -15.71
CA VAL A 21 47.24 -44.31 -15.37
C VAL A 21 46.53 -44.44 -14.05
N GLU A 22 47.25 -44.21 -12.96
CA GLU A 22 46.64 -43.80 -11.73
C GLU A 22 45.80 -42.54 -12.04
N VAL A 23 44.50 -42.70 -12.28
CA VAL A 23 43.56 -41.58 -12.30
C VAL A 23 43.56 -41.03 -10.87
N ARG A 24 44.54 -40.17 -10.58
CA ARG A 24 44.40 -39.28 -9.44
C ARG A 24 43.16 -38.47 -9.71
N ALA A 25 42.07 -38.86 -9.04
CA ALA A 25 40.90 -38.03 -8.91
C ALA A 25 41.41 -36.66 -8.42
N VAL A 26 41.43 -35.67 -9.31
CA VAL A 26 41.64 -34.28 -8.92
C VAL A 26 40.58 -34.06 -7.85
N PRO A 27 40.97 -33.76 -6.61
CA PRO A 27 39.99 -33.47 -5.61
C PRO A 27 39.16 -32.30 -6.14
N VAL A 28 37.90 -32.55 -6.48
CA VAL A 28 36.93 -31.49 -6.75
C VAL A 28 36.95 -30.66 -5.48
N ALA A 29 37.55 -29.48 -5.57
CA ALA A 29 37.64 -28.60 -4.43
C ALA A 29 36.22 -28.44 -3.92
N THR A 30 35.96 -28.92 -2.71
CA THR A 30 34.69 -28.69 -2.05
C THR A 30 34.55 -27.19 -1.98
N PRO A 31 33.49 -26.60 -2.63
CA PRO A 31 33.31 -25.17 -2.54
C PRO A 31 33.18 -24.79 -1.06
N GLU A 32 33.69 -23.62 -0.73
CA GLU A 32 33.49 -23.09 0.62
C GLU A 32 32.00 -23.14 0.98
N PRO A 33 31.67 -23.44 2.25
CA PRO A 33 30.26 -23.46 2.66
C PRO A 33 29.58 -22.15 2.24
N VAL A 34 28.36 -22.22 1.73
CA VAL A 34 27.60 -21.04 1.33
C VAL A 34 27.49 -20.10 2.52
N ARG A 35 28.29 -19.06 2.53
CA ARG A 35 28.35 -18.07 3.62
C ARG A 35 27.44 -16.88 3.36
N LYS A 36 27.09 -16.63 2.09
CA LYS A 36 26.28 -15.47 1.67
C LYS A 36 25.55 -15.78 0.37
N LEU A 37 24.26 -15.45 0.32
CA LEU A 37 23.51 -15.46 -0.94
C LEU A 37 23.83 -14.18 -1.74
N VAL A 38 23.82 -14.32 -3.06
CA VAL A 38 23.97 -13.20 -3.99
C VAL A 38 22.58 -12.61 -4.28
N THR A 39 22.54 -11.35 -4.71
CA THR A 39 21.28 -10.75 -5.20
C THR A 39 20.80 -11.52 -6.43
N PRO A 40 19.55 -12.03 -6.43
CA PRO A 40 19.07 -12.84 -7.54
C PRO A 40 18.93 -12.00 -8.80
N ARG A 41 19.14 -12.64 -9.95
CA ARG A 41 18.82 -12.06 -11.26
C ARG A 41 17.32 -12.11 -11.51
N PHE A 42 16.85 -11.24 -12.39
CA PHE A 42 15.49 -11.32 -12.91
C PHE A 42 15.32 -12.60 -13.75
N ILE A 43 14.34 -13.43 -13.40
CA ILE A 43 14.14 -14.76 -14.01
C ILE A 43 12.69 -14.96 -14.36
N GLY A 44 12.45 -15.62 -15.50
CA GLY A 44 11.11 -15.95 -15.99
C GLY A 44 10.34 -14.74 -16.51
N ARG A 45 9.03 -14.78 -16.37
CA ARG A 45 8.12 -13.65 -16.69
C ARG A 45 8.13 -13.17 -18.14
N ARG A 46 8.45 -14.05 -19.09
CA ARG A 46 8.61 -13.69 -20.50
C ARG A 46 7.34 -13.15 -21.14
N GLN A 47 6.17 -13.64 -20.74
CA GLN A 47 4.89 -13.18 -21.28
C GLN A 47 4.55 -11.78 -20.77
N GLU A 48 4.77 -11.55 -19.48
CA GLU A 48 4.56 -10.26 -18.84
C GLU A 48 5.54 -9.21 -19.40
N GLU A 49 6.81 -9.57 -19.59
CA GLU A 49 7.81 -8.71 -20.23
C GLU A 49 7.39 -8.33 -21.66
N ALA A 50 7.02 -9.30 -22.48
CA ALA A 50 6.59 -9.05 -23.86
C ALA A 50 5.34 -8.14 -23.90
N TRP A 51 4.42 -8.31 -22.96
CA TRP A 51 3.26 -7.43 -22.83
C TRP A 51 3.70 -5.99 -22.49
N PHE A 52 4.59 -5.83 -21.51
CA PHE A 52 5.04 -4.50 -21.07
C PHE A 52 5.80 -3.76 -22.18
N GLU A 53 6.74 -4.43 -22.87
CA GLU A 53 7.50 -3.86 -23.99
C GLU A 53 6.57 -3.40 -25.15
N LYS A 54 5.56 -4.21 -25.46
CA LYS A 54 4.54 -3.83 -26.44
C LYS A 54 3.80 -2.57 -25.98
N ARG A 55 3.37 -2.50 -24.71
CA ARG A 55 2.67 -1.34 -24.16
C ARG A 55 3.54 -0.10 -24.09
N LEU A 56 4.83 -0.22 -23.80
CA LEU A 56 5.76 0.90 -23.87
C LEU A 56 5.82 1.51 -25.26
N THR A 57 5.89 0.68 -26.30
CA THR A 57 5.87 1.14 -27.69
C THR A 57 4.58 1.90 -28.00
N GLU A 58 3.43 1.38 -27.59
CA GLU A 58 2.13 2.02 -27.77
C GLU A 58 2.03 3.38 -27.06
N VAL A 59 2.59 3.49 -25.83
CA VAL A 59 2.64 4.77 -25.09
C VAL A 59 3.50 5.82 -25.79
N VAL A 60 4.63 5.43 -26.37
CA VAL A 60 5.47 6.36 -27.15
C VAL A 60 4.70 6.90 -28.37
N GLU A 61 3.82 6.08 -28.97
CA GLU A 61 2.91 6.48 -30.05
C GLU A 61 1.68 7.27 -29.56
N GLY A 62 1.55 7.49 -28.26
CA GLY A 62 0.43 8.23 -27.64
C GLY A 62 -0.79 7.37 -27.31
N ARG A 63 -0.71 6.06 -27.49
CA ARG A 63 -1.79 5.11 -27.16
C ARG A 63 -1.52 4.49 -25.78
N GLY A 64 -2.10 5.08 -24.76
CA GLY A 64 -2.05 4.52 -23.41
C GLY A 64 -2.98 3.32 -23.24
N GLY A 65 -2.84 2.67 -22.08
CA GLY A 65 -3.67 1.54 -21.67
C GLY A 65 -3.46 1.26 -20.22
N TRP A 66 -4.11 0.23 -19.70
CA TRP A 66 -3.82 -0.20 -18.34
C TRP A 66 -3.74 -1.73 -18.22
N GLY A 67 -3.01 -2.18 -17.21
CA GLY A 67 -2.92 -3.59 -16.88
C GLY A 67 -2.90 -3.82 -15.38
N ALA A 68 -3.41 -4.97 -14.94
CA ALA A 68 -3.41 -5.35 -13.54
C ALA A 68 -2.65 -6.66 -13.33
N LEU A 69 -1.57 -6.60 -12.55
CA LEU A 69 -0.82 -7.74 -12.03
C LEU A 69 -1.58 -8.30 -10.84
N THR A 70 -2.10 -9.51 -10.95
CA THR A 70 -2.82 -10.19 -9.87
C THR A 70 -2.06 -11.43 -9.43
N GLY A 71 -2.15 -11.83 -8.18
CA GLY A 71 -1.50 -13.04 -7.69
C GLY A 71 -1.21 -12.99 -6.20
N PRO A 72 -0.86 -14.12 -5.59
CA PRO A 72 -0.65 -14.21 -4.15
C PRO A 72 0.54 -13.35 -3.67
N ALA A 73 0.60 -13.12 -2.35
CA ALA A 73 1.74 -12.45 -1.72
C ALA A 73 3.03 -13.25 -1.98
N GLY A 74 4.14 -12.54 -2.18
CA GLY A 74 5.47 -13.15 -2.40
C GLY A 74 5.74 -13.67 -3.81
N VAL A 75 4.78 -13.55 -4.76
CA VAL A 75 4.94 -14.02 -6.15
C VAL A 75 5.85 -13.11 -7.02
N GLY A 76 6.22 -11.92 -6.51
CA GLY A 76 7.15 -11.03 -7.18
C GLY A 76 6.54 -9.85 -7.92
N LYS A 77 5.28 -9.45 -7.65
CA LYS A 77 4.59 -8.30 -8.29
C LYS A 77 5.39 -7.00 -8.14
N SER A 78 5.76 -6.63 -6.92
CA SER A 78 6.49 -5.38 -6.63
C SER A 78 7.89 -5.37 -7.25
N TYR A 79 8.55 -6.53 -7.32
CA TYR A 79 9.84 -6.68 -7.98
C TYR A 79 9.73 -6.49 -9.50
N LEU A 80 8.68 -7.03 -10.11
CA LEU A 80 8.38 -6.87 -11.53
C LEU A 80 8.10 -5.39 -11.86
N LEU A 81 7.30 -4.69 -11.04
CA LEU A 81 7.08 -3.25 -11.21
C LEU A 81 8.39 -2.45 -11.11
N GLN A 82 9.28 -2.81 -10.19
CA GLN A 82 10.58 -2.16 -10.06
C GLN A 82 11.47 -2.40 -11.29
N HIS A 83 11.46 -3.62 -11.83
CA HIS A 83 12.16 -3.97 -13.06
C HIS A 83 11.60 -3.16 -14.24
N TRP A 84 10.28 -3.07 -14.38
CA TRP A 84 9.62 -2.28 -15.43
C TRP A 84 9.86 -0.77 -15.31
N ALA A 85 9.97 -0.24 -14.09
CA ALA A 85 10.38 1.16 -13.90
C ALA A 85 11.78 1.44 -14.45
N ALA A 86 12.70 0.49 -14.32
CA ALA A 86 14.04 0.59 -14.89
C ALA A 86 14.02 0.45 -16.42
N SER A 87 13.25 -0.51 -16.96
CA SER A 87 13.08 -0.70 -18.41
C SER A 87 12.47 0.53 -19.07
N ALA A 88 11.41 1.13 -18.51
CA ALA A 88 10.79 2.34 -19.03
C ALA A 88 11.80 3.50 -19.19
N LYS A 89 12.69 3.68 -18.20
CA LYS A 89 13.75 4.70 -18.28
C LYS A 89 14.72 4.47 -19.46
N SER A 90 15.03 3.21 -19.78
CA SER A 90 15.89 2.89 -20.92
C SER A 90 15.25 3.23 -22.28
N HIS A 91 13.91 3.30 -22.31
CA HIS A 91 13.12 3.71 -23.49
C HIS A 91 12.77 5.20 -23.50
N ALA A 92 13.40 6.01 -22.67
CA ALA A 92 13.09 7.45 -22.49
C ALA A 92 11.63 7.73 -22.09
N VAL A 93 10.96 6.76 -21.46
CA VAL A 93 9.61 6.89 -20.90
C VAL A 93 9.72 7.20 -19.42
N THR A 94 9.00 8.20 -18.95
CA THR A 94 9.00 8.55 -17.52
C THR A 94 8.15 7.53 -16.74
N ALA A 95 8.76 6.85 -15.78
CA ALA A 95 8.07 5.92 -14.89
C ALA A 95 7.96 6.49 -13.47
N VAL A 96 6.78 6.43 -12.91
CA VAL A 96 6.49 6.78 -11.51
C VAL A 96 5.93 5.54 -10.82
N LYS A 97 6.63 5.06 -9.80
CA LYS A 97 6.14 3.97 -8.93
C LYS A 97 5.61 4.58 -7.64
N VAL A 98 4.38 4.24 -7.31
CA VAL A 98 3.70 4.65 -6.07
C VAL A 98 3.10 3.42 -5.41
N GLN A 99 3.09 3.44 -4.09
CA GLN A 99 2.42 2.43 -3.27
C GLN A 99 1.75 3.13 -2.08
N PRO A 100 0.61 2.64 -1.60
CA PRO A 100 0.01 3.14 -0.38
C PRO A 100 0.93 2.82 0.81
N VAL A 101 0.77 3.57 1.88
CA VAL A 101 1.40 3.24 3.15
C VAL A 101 0.47 2.30 3.90
N SER A 102 0.91 1.07 4.11
CA SER A 102 0.11 0.04 4.79
C SER A 102 -0.46 0.55 6.12
N GLY A 103 -1.76 0.36 6.31
CA GLY A 103 -2.46 0.78 7.54
C GLY A 103 -2.67 2.30 7.67
N SER A 104 -2.26 3.11 6.69
CA SER A 104 -2.60 4.53 6.64
C SER A 104 -3.97 4.72 6.00
N HIS A 105 -4.77 5.62 6.56
CA HIS A 105 -6.08 6.00 6.04
C HIS A 105 -6.11 7.49 5.64
N ILE A 106 -4.98 7.99 5.15
CA ILE A 106 -4.91 9.35 4.58
C ILE A 106 -5.63 9.33 3.24
N PRO A 107 -6.70 10.13 3.06
CA PRO A 107 -7.41 10.18 1.79
C PRO A 107 -6.50 10.54 0.63
N TYR A 108 -6.70 9.88 -0.51
CA TYR A 108 -5.94 10.09 -1.76
C TYR A 108 -4.42 9.90 -1.62
N GLN A 109 -3.99 9.14 -0.63
CA GLN A 109 -2.56 8.92 -0.37
C GLN A 109 -1.82 8.31 -1.56
N LEU A 110 -2.47 7.41 -2.29
CA LEU A 110 -1.91 6.81 -3.50
C LEU A 110 -1.66 7.87 -4.60
N TRP A 111 -2.51 8.92 -4.68
CA TRP A 111 -2.48 9.88 -5.76
C TRP A 111 -1.67 11.13 -5.46
N THR A 112 -1.55 11.54 -4.21
CA THR A 112 -0.81 12.76 -3.82
C THR A 112 0.62 12.80 -4.39
N PRO A 113 1.43 11.72 -4.32
CA PRO A 113 2.76 11.72 -4.95
C PRO A 113 2.71 11.83 -6.48
N THR A 114 1.71 11.19 -7.11
CA THR A 114 1.50 11.24 -8.56
C THR A 114 1.12 12.65 -9.02
N LEU A 115 0.26 13.33 -8.26
CA LEU A 115 -0.15 14.70 -8.55
C LEU A 115 1.03 15.68 -8.38
N ARG A 116 1.85 15.52 -7.35
CA ARG A 116 3.08 16.31 -7.18
C ARG A 116 4.08 16.08 -8.30
N TRP A 117 4.24 14.84 -8.74
CA TRP A 117 5.03 14.55 -9.92
C TRP A 117 4.48 15.23 -11.17
N ALA A 118 3.15 15.28 -11.34
CA ALA A 118 2.51 15.95 -12.46
C ALA A 118 2.70 17.48 -12.43
N LEU A 119 2.84 18.07 -11.24
CA LEU A 119 3.11 19.51 -11.01
C LEU A 119 4.58 19.91 -11.10
N HIS A 120 5.50 19.01 -11.39
CA HIS A 120 6.95 19.24 -11.27
C HIS A 120 7.48 20.49 -11.97
N GLU A 121 6.80 20.99 -12.99
CA GLU A 121 7.19 22.23 -13.73
C GLU A 121 6.64 23.51 -13.07
N GLN A 122 6.00 23.45 -11.90
CA GLN A 122 5.41 24.56 -11.11
C GLN A 122 4.42 25.47 -11.89
N VAL A 123 4.10 25.16 -13.10
CA VAL A 123 3.13 25.92 -13.91
C VAL A 123 1.83 25.10 -13.98
N VAL A 124 0.78 25.63 -13.37
CA VAL A 124 -0.54 25.02 -13.46
C VAL A 124 -1.09 25.23 -14.88
N PRO A 125 -1.44 24.15 -15.61
CA PRO A 125 -2.00 24.28 -16.96
C PRO A 125 -3.31 25.06 -16.97
N GLN A 126 -3.58 25.82 -18.03
CA GLN A 126 -4.84 26.58 -18.15
C GLN A 126 -6.08 25.70 -17.99
N SER A 127 -6.04 24.46 -18.50
CA SER A 127 -7.13 23.50 -18.36
C SER A 127 -7.40 23.03 -16.93
N VAL A 128 -6.43 23.22 -16.01
CA VAL A 128 -6.50 22.83 -14.61
C VAL A 128 -6.88 24.00 -13.70
N LEU A 129 -6.69 25.24 -14.17
CA LEU A 129 -6.96 26.46 -13.36
C LEU A 129 -8.35 26.49 -12.70
N PRO A 130 -9.46 26.09 -13.37
CA PRO A 130 -10.79 26.09 -12.73
C PRO A 130 -10.90 25.12 -11.55
N PHE A 131 -10.02 24.13 -11.47
CA PHE A 131 -10.04 23.05 -10.48
C PHE A 131 -9.01 23.26 -9.35
N VAL A 132 -8.22 24.32 -9.43
CA VAL A 132 -7.18 24.64 -8.41
C VAL A 132 -7.78 24.72 -6.99
N PRO A 133 -8.94 25.36 -6.76
CA PRO A 133 -9.52 25.39 -5.42
C PRO A 133 -9.79 23.98 -4.85
N ALA A 134 -10.31 23.05 -5.65
CA ALA A 134 -10.51 21.68 -5.21
C ALA A 134 -9.18 20.91 -5.02
N LEU A 135 -8.23 21.11 -5.94
CA LEU A 135 -6.90 20.48 -5.85
C LEU A 135 -6.09 20.97 -4.65
N SER A 136 -6.29 22.21 -4.17
CA SER A 136 -5.61 22.75 -3.01
C SER A 136 -5.92 21.99 -1.72
N LEU A 137 -7.02 21.23 -1.68
CA LEU A 137 -7.34 20.32 -0.58
C LEU A 137 -6.30 19.19 -0.42
N LEU A 138 -5.74 18.73 -1.55
CA LEU A 138 -4.74 17.65 -1.59
C LEU A 138 -3.31 18.20 -1.75
N LEU A 139 -3.19 19.37 -2.34
CA LEU A 139 -1.93 20.04 -2.69
C LEU A 139 -1.95 21.47 -2.12
N PRO A 140 -1.66 21.64 -0.82
CA PRO A 140 -1.69 22.97 -0.18
C PRO A 140 -0.79 24.00 -0.86
N GLU A 141 0.24 23.54 -1.59
CA GLU A 141 1.13 24.37 -2.39
C GLU A 141 0.43 25.10 -3.54
N LEU A 142 -0.79 24.71 -3.91
CA LEU A 142 -1.65 25.39 -4.90
C LEU A 142 -2.59 26.43 -4.28
N ALA A 143 -2.70 26.50 -2.96
CA ALA A 143 -3.59 27.43 -2.30
C ALA A 143 -3.17 28.88 -2.57
N THR A 144 -4.12 29.72 -3.02
CA THR A 144 -3.89 31.16 -3.17
C THR A 144 -4.33 31.89 -1.90
N PRO A 145 -3.63 32.96 -1.50
CA PRO A 145 -4.05 33.77 -0.34
C PRO A 145 -5.49 34.28 -0.55
N GLY A 146 -6.39 33.97 0.38
CA GLY A 146 -7.82 34.31 0.29
C GLY A 146 -8.73 33.22 -0.22
N SER A 147 -8.23 32.03 -0.56
CA SER A 147 -9.03 30.85 -0.89
C SER A 147 -9.47 30.05 0.36
N GLU A 148 -9.31 30.61 1.54
CA GLU A 148 -9.80 30.04 2.80
C GLU A 148 -11.33 30.07 2.81
N GLY A 149 -11.93 28.95 2.45
CA GLY A 149 -13.39 28.83 2.48
C GLY A 149 -13.97 28.29 1.19
N TYR A 150 -13.43 27.16 0.71
CA TYR A 150 -14.16 26.43 -0.31
C TYR A 150 -15.42 25.83 0.33
N ALA A 151 -16.52 26.08 -0.35
CA ALA A 151 -17.91 25.97 0.09
C ALA A 151 -18.34 24.66 0.78
N PRO A 152 -19.57 24.64 1.32
CA PRO A 152 -20.05 23.57 2.20
C PRO A 152 -20.05 22.19 1.56
N LEU A 153 -19.93 21.19 2.42
CA LEU A 153 -19.92 19.73 2.21
C LEU A 153 -21.09 19.14 1.38
N ASP A 154 -22.04 19.94 0.91
CA ASP A 154 -23.32 19.48 0.37
C ASP A 154 -23.41 19.51 -1.18
N ASP A 155 -22.34 19.84 -1.91
CA ASP A 155 -22.40 19.91 -3.37
C ASP A 155 -21.70 18.71 -4.05
N PRO A 156 -22.46 17.76 -4.65
CA PRO A 156 -21.89 16.64 -5.42
C PRO A 156 -20.98 17.08 -6.57
N LEU A 157 -21.14 18.32 -7.09
CA LEU A 157 -20.30 18.88 -8.13
C LEU A 157 -18.87 19.14 -7.66
N GLN A 158 -18.65 19.37 -6.37
CA GLN A 158 -17.32 19.67 -5.84
C GLN A 158 -16.40 18.44 -5.86
N ARG A 159 -16.93 17.25 -5.53
CA ARG A 159 -16.21 16.00 -5.68
C ARG A 159 -15.85 15.73 -7.14
N TYR A 160 -16.78 15.99 -8.05
CA TYR A 160 -16.50 15.91 -9.48
C TYR A 160 -15.39 16.89 -9.90
N HIS A 161 -15.39 18.13 -9.39
CA HIS A 161 -14.32 19.09 -9.64
C HIS A 161 -12.96 18.59 -9.15
N LEU A 162 -12.91 17.96 -7.99
CA LEU A 162 -11.67 17.36 -7.49
C LEU A 162 -11.16 16.27 -8.44
N TYR A 163 -12.03 15.31 -8.79
CA TYR A 163 -11.66 14.20 -9.69
C TYR A 163 -11.27 14.69 -11.07
N GLU A 164 -12.02 15.63 -11.64
CA GLU A 164 -11.70 16.20 -12.93
C GLU A 164 -10.37 16.97 -12.91
N GLY A 165 -10.11 17.72 -11.85
CA GLY A 165 -8.85 18.42 -11.64
C GLY A 165 -7.66 17.45 -11.55
N MET A 166 -7.77 16.39 -10.77
CA MET A 166 -6.77 15.34 -10.67
C MET A 166 -6.51 14.67 -12.01
N ALA A 167 -7.57 14.29 -12.72
CA ALA A 167 -7.48 13.63 -14.02
C ALA A 167 -6.80 14.53 -15.06
N ARG A 168 -7.19 15.81 -15.16
CA ARG A 168 -6.58 16.76 -16.10
C ARG A 168 -5.11 17.02 -15.81
N LEU A 169 -4.73 17.08 -14.55
CA LEU A 169 -3.34 17.26 -14.16
C LEU A 169 -2.48 16.05 -14.59
N ILE A 170 -2.95 14.83 -14.37
CA ILE A 170 -2.29 13.59 -14.80
C ILE A 170 -2.19 13.55 -16.34
N LEU A 171 -3.28 13.86 -17.05
CA LEU A 171 -3.32 13.85 -18.52
C LEU A 171 -2.44 14.93 -19.13
N HIS A 172 -2.33 16.11 -18.52
CA HIS A 172 -1.40 17.13 -18.96
C HIS A 172 0.04 16.62 -18.93
N ARG A 173 0.42 15.91 -17.88
CA ARG A 173 1.75 15.32 -17.76
C ARG A 173 1.96 14.18 -18.76
N ALA A 174 0.92 13.42 -19.07
CA ALA A 174 0.92 12.32 -20.04
C ALA A 174 1.09 12.79 -21.51
N GLN A 175 1.12 14.11 -21.80
CA GLN A 175 1.56 14.59 -23.12
C GLN A 175 2.99 14.14 -23.45
N LYS A 176 3.82 13.88 -22.45
CA LYS A 176 5.10 13.15 -22.56
C LYS A 176 4.86 11.69 -22.22
N PRO A 177 5.43 10.71 -22.96
CA PRO A 177 5.26 9.29 -22.67
C PRO A 177 5.55 8.96 -21.21
N SER A 178 4.58 8.36 -20.53
CA SER A 178 4.67 8.11 -19.09
C SER A 178 3.97 6.83 -18.67
N VAL A 179 4.51 6.21 -17.62
CA VAL A 179 4.00 4.98 -16.99
C VAL A 179 3.77 5.25 -15.50
N LEU A 180 2.58 4.94 -15.02
CA LEU A 180 2.22 4.95 -13.61
C LEU A 180 2.18 3.50 -13.11
N LEU A 181 3.04 3.18 -12.15
CA LEU A 181 3.14 1.85 -11.54
C LEU A 181 2.58 1.94 -10.13
N LEU A 182 1.35 1.46 -9.94
CA LEU A 182 0.63 1.52 -8.68
C LEU A 182 0.70 0.15 -8.00
N ASP A 183 1.53 0.06 -6.96
CA ASP A 183 1.77 -1.19 -6.24
C ASP A 183 0.80 -1.33 -5.05
N GLN A 184 0.50 -2.56 -4.63
CA GLN A 184 -0.30 -2.88 -3.44
C GLN A 184 -1.67 -2.17 -3.39
N ILE A 185 -2.38 -2.08 -4.51
CA ILE A 185 -3.66 -1.34 -4.62
C ILE A 185 -4.71 -1.81 -3.59
N HIS A 186 -4.67 -3.08 -3.18
CA HIS A 186 -5.57 -3.64 -2.16
C HIS A 186 -5.39 -3.03 -0.76
N GLU A 187 -4.31 -2.27 -0.54
CA GLU A 187 -4.04 -1.52 0.70
C GLU A 187 -4.35 -0.03 0.56
N ALA A 188 -4.82 0.41 -0.62
CA ALA A 188 -5.14 1.80 -0.85
C ALA A 188 -6.39 2.25 -0.09
N ASP A 189 -6.44 3.52 0.25
CA ASP A 189 -7.60 4.14 0.85
C ASP A 189 -8.80 4.16 -0.14
N PRO A 190 -10.06 4.09 0.34
CA PRO A 190 -11.24 4.06 -0.50
C PRO A 190 -11.34 5.25 -1.46
N ALA A 191 -11.01 6.47 -1.03
CA ALA A 191 -11.06 7.64 -1.90
C ALA A 191 -10.06 7.54 -3.05
N SER A 192 -8.88 6.94 -2.81
CA SER A 192 -7.92 6.60 -3.87
C SER A 192 -8.48 5.58 -4.86
N LEU A 193 -9.18 4.55 -4.38
CA LEU A 193 -9.79 3.52 -5.23
C LEU A 193 -10.96 4.09 -6.05
N GLU A 194 -11.80 4.91 -5.46
CA GLU A 194 -12.90 5.57 -6.17
C GLU A 194 -12.38 6.48 -7.30
N PHE A 195 -11.34 7.27 -7.03
CA PHE A 195 -10.72 8.07 -8.09
C PHE A 195 -10.08 7.19 -9.17
N LEU A 196 -9.44 6.06 -8.81
CA LEU A 196 -8.90 5.10 -9.78
C LEU A 196 -10.01 4.59 -10.71
N HIS A 197 -11.15 4.16 -10.15
CA HIS A 197 -12.30 3.70 -10.93
C HIS A 197 -12.82 4.80 -11.87
N TYR A 198 -13.06 6.00 -11.32
CA TYR A 198 -13.45 7.17 -12.12
C TYR A 198 -12.48 7.42 -13.28
N PHE A 199 -11.18 7.40 -13.01
CA PHE A 199 -10.15 7.67 -14.02
C PHE A 199 -10.12 6.60 -15.11
N LEU A 200 -10.16 5.32 -14.75
CA LEU A 200 -10.18 4.21 -15.71
C LEU A 200 -11.47 4.19 -16.54
N GLU A 201 -12.62 4.42 -15.91
CA GLU A 201 -13.91 4.45 -16.60
C GLU A 201 -14.02 5.62 -17.59
N THR A 202 -13.65 6.83 -17.15
CA THR A 202 -13.90 8.04 -17.94
C THR A 202 -12.85 8.30 -19.01
N ARG A 203 -11.59 7.83 -18.82
CA ARG A 203 -10.47 8.17 -19.70
C ARG A 203 -10.05 7.06 -20.64
N TYR A 204 -10.27 5.80 -20.28
CA TYR A 204 -9.90 4.66 -21.11
C TYR A 204 -11.07 4.03 -21.86
N TYR A 205 -12.29 4.56 -21.72
CA TYR A 205 -13.48 4.06 -22.40
C TYR A 205 -13.57 4.53 -23.86
N SER A 206 -13.17 5.76 -24.14
CA SER A 206 -13.21 6.34 -25.51
C SER A 206 -11.81 6.40 -26.10
N SER A 207 -11.64 5.85 -27.31
CA SER A 207 -10.36 5.81 -28.01
C SER A 207 -9.95 7.13 -28.68
N ASP A 208 -10.60 8.25 -28.33
CA ASP A 208 -10.38 9.52 -29.02
C ASP A 208 -9.17 10.28 -28.48
N ALA A 209 -8.16 10.39 -29.34
CA ALA A 209 -7.15 11.47 -29.46
C ALA A 209 -6.41 11.99 -28.21
N LEU A 210 -6.67 11.52 -27.00
CA LEU A 210 -5.94 11.92 -25.81
C LEU A 210 -4.70 11.02 -25.64
N LYS A 211 -3.55 11.63 -25.42
CA LYS A 211 -2.37 10.90 -24.97
C LYS A 211 -2.60 10.43 -23.55
N LEU A 212 -2.74 9.12 -23.38
CA LEU A 212 -2.96 8.48 -22.08
C LEU A 212 -1.65 7.88 -21.56
N PRO A 213 -1.39 7.90 -20.25
CA PRO A 213 -0.30 7.14 -19.66
C PRO A 213 -0.58 5.63 -19.73
N LEU A 214 0.45 4.80 -19.61
CA LEU A 214 0.26 3.41 -19.25
C LEU A 214 0.08 3.33 -17.73
N ILE A 215 -0.98 2.70 -17.26
CA ILE A 215 -1.18 2.42 -15.83
C ILE A 215 -0.99 0.92 -15.59
N VAL A 216 -0.13 0.58 -14.66
CA VAL A 216 0.04 -0.80 -14.22
C VAL A 216 -0.28 -0.89 -12.73
N LEU A 217 -1.26 -1.70 -12.41
CA LEU A 217 -1.74 -1.96 -11.07
C LEU A 217 -1.15 -3.27 -10.55
N ALA A 218 -0.80 -3.36 -9.28
CA ALA A 218 -0.47 -4.63 -8.63
C ALA A 218 -1.33 -4.82 -7.39
N LEU A 219 -2.01 -5.97 -7.31
CA LEU A 219 -2.90 -6.31 -6.20
C LEU A 219 -2.81 -7.79 -5.85
N ASN A 220 -3.17 -8.13 -4.61
CA ASN A 220 -3.29 -9.52 -4.20
C ASN A 220 -4.53 -10.13 -4.87
N GLY A 221 -4.34 -11.28 -5.49
CA GLY A 221 -5.41 -12.00 -6.20
C GLY A 221 -6.10 -13.00 -5.26
N GLU A 222 -6.66 -12.55 -4.15
CA GLU A 222 -7.63 -13.37 -3.43
C GLU A 222 -8.91 -13.40 -4.26
N GLU A 223 -9.49 -14.59 -4.47
CA GLU A 223 -10.51 -14.84 -5.48
C GLU A 223 -11.81 -14.01 -5.35
N HIS A 224 -11.98 -13.26 -4.26
CA HIS A 224 -13.20 -12.52 -3.92
C HIS A 224 -12.96 -11.10 -3.37
N SER A 225 -11.94 -10.39 -3.86
CA SER A 225 -11.86 -8.97 -3.51
C SER A 225 -12.76 -8.14 -4.41
N ASN A 226 -13.56 -7.24 -3.82
CA ASN A 226 -14.46 -6.34 -4.57
C ASN A 226 -13.69 -5.53 -5.62
N GLU A 227 -12.46 -5.13 -5.32
CA GLU A 227 -11.59 -4.36 -6.20
C GLU A 227 -11.21 -5.16 -7.45
N LEU A 228 -10.88 -6.44 -7.30
CA LEU A 228 -10.54 -7.31 -8.42
C LEU A 228 -11.75 -7.53 -9.34
N ASP A 229 -12.94 -7.68 -8.78
CA ASP A 229 -14.17 -7.87 -9.55
C ASP A 229 -14.56 -6.61 -10.32
N VAL A 230 -14.32 -5.42 -9.77
CA VAL A 230 -14.51 -4.15 -10.49
C VAL A 230 -13.51 -4.03 -11.63
N LEU A 231 -12.23 -4.30 -11.38
CA LEU A 231 -11.19 -4.24 -12.42
C LEU A 231 -11.42 -5.30 -13.52
N ARG A 232 -11.92 -6.48 -13.20
CA ARG A 232 -12.32 -7.50 -14.20
C ARG A 232 -13.42 -6.99 -15.11
N ARG A 233 -14.48 -6.42 -14.56
CA ARG A 233 -15.59 -5.84 -15.34
C ARG A 233 -15.11 -4.71 -16.26
N LEU A 234 -14.25 -3.82 -15.76
CA LEU A 234 -13.66 -2.75 -16.55
C LEU A 234 -12.78 -3.31 -17.68
N ALA A 235 -11.99 -4.34 -17.40
CA ALA A 235 -11.13 -4.98 -18.40
C ALA A 235 -11.90 -5.69 -19.50
N GLU A 236 -13.08 -6.26 -19.20
CA GLU A 236 -13.97 -6.86 -20.19
C GLU A 236 -14.58 -5.84 -21.15
N GLN A 237 -14.75 -4.60 -20.70
CA GLN A 237 -15.36 -3.51 -21.46
C GLN A 237 -14.35 -2.69 -22.28
N GLN A 238 -13.06 -2.76 -21.93
CA GLN A 238 -12.03 -1.89 -22.49
C GLN A 238 -10.94 -2.69 -23.22
N SER A 239 -10.81 -2.50 -24.52
CA SER A 239 -9.79 -3.18 -25.35
C SER A 239 -8.34 -2.81 -24.99
N SER A 240 -8.14 -1.68 -24.31
CA SER A 240 -6.84 -1.18 -23.83
C SER A 240 -6.41 -1.82 -22.50
N ALA A 241 -7.27 -2.60 -21.85
CA ALA A 241 -7.05 -3.22 -20.56
C ALA A 241 -6.52 -4.66 -20.67
N THR A 242 -5.73 -5.10 -19.70
CA THR A 242 -5.22 -6.48 -19.64
C THR A 242 -5.06 -6.93 -18.18
N LEU A 243 -5.57 -8.13 -17.86
CA LEU A 243 -5.27 -8.78 -16.59
C LEU A 243 -4.10 -9.74 -16.77
N LEU A 244 -3.13 -9.65 -15.89
CA LEU A 244 -1.88 -10.42 -15.89
C LEU A 244 -1.79 -11.24 -14.59
N PRO A 245 -2.34 -12.48 -14.57
CA PRO A 245 -2.26 -13.33 -13.39
C PRO A 245 -0.84 -13.87 -13.22
N LEU A 246 -0.19 -13.55 -12.10
CA LEU A 246 1.12 -14.07 -11.74
C LEU A 246 0.98 -15.29 -10.84
N THR A 247 1.66 -16.37 -11.22
CA THR A 247 1.79 -17.59 -10.43
C THR A 247 3.22 -17.77 -9.91
N GLY A 248 3.44 -18.69 -8.99
CA GLY A 248 4.77 -19.10 -8.58
C GLY A 248 5.63 -19.56 -9.77
N PHE A 249 6.94 -19.53 -9.61
CA PHE A 249 7.87 -20.05 -10.61
C PHE A 249 7.58 -21.51 -10.95
N GLN A 250 7.72 -21.85 -12.20
CA GLN A 250 7.81 -23.25 -12.62
C GLN A 250 9.13 -23.86 -12.09
N LEU A 251 9.21 -25.20 -12.07
CA LEU A 251 10.36 -25.89 -11.50
C LEU A 251 11.71 -25.46 -12.12
N ASN A 252 11.72 -25.25 -13.44
CA ASN A 252 12.90 -24.77 -14.17
C ASN A 252 13.28 -23.33 -13.82
N GLU A 253 12.31 -22.45 -13.60
CA GLU A 253 12.53 -21.07 -13.17
C GLU A 253 12.99 -21.02 -11.72
N ALA A 254 12.41 -21.86 -10.85
CA ALA A 254 12.85 -22.00 -9.47
C ALA A 254 14.29 -22.52 -9.37
N GLN A 255 14.70 -23.44 -10.26
CA GLN A 255 16.07 -23.89 -10.36
C GLN A 255 17.01 -22.73 -10.71
N GLN A 256 16.73 -22.01 -11.80
CA GLN A 256 17.53 -20.86 -12.23
C GLN A 256 17.63 -19.79 -11.12
N PHE A 257 16.52 -19.58 -10.40
CA PHE A 257 16.47 -18.62 -9.30
C PHE A 257 17.37 -19.05 -8.13
N LEU A 258 17.27 -20.29 -7.68
CA LEU A 258 18.11 -20.84 -6.61
C LEU A 258 19.60 -20.86 -7.01
N GLU A 259 19.90 -21.27 -8.24
CA GLU A 259 21.27 -21.26 -8.76
C GLU A 259 21.82 -19.82 -8.83
N SER A 260 21.01 -18.83 -9.21
CA SER A 260 21.41 -17.42 -9.19
C SER A 260 21.70 -16.89 -7.78
N LEU A 261 20.95 -17.38 -6.77
CA LEU A 261 21.20 -17.05 -5.36
C LEU A 261 22.48 -17.70 -4.81
N LEU A 262 22.82 -18.89 -5.31
CA LEU A 262 23.97 -19.69 -4.90
C LEU A 262 25.20 -19.48 -5.78
N ASP A 263 25.34 -18.32 -6.40
CA ASP A 263 26.46 -17.98 -7.29
C ASP A 263 26.65 -18.97 -8.45
N HIS A 264 25.55 -19.31 -9.12
CA HIS A 264 25.48 -20.24 -10.25
C HIS A 264 25.88 -21.71 -9.94
N GLN A 265 25.81 -22.09 -8.69
CA GLN A 265 26.07 -23.48 -8.30
C GLN A 265 24.80 -24.34 -8.40
N VAL A 266 24.97 -25.57 -8.86
CA VAL A 266 23.85 -26.47 -9.17
C VAL A 266 23.18 -27.01 -7.90
N VAL A 267 21.87 -26.98 -7.87
CA VAL A 267 21.04 -27.51 -6.80
C VAL A 267 20.54 -28.92 -7.16
N HIS A 268 20.67 -29.85 -6.22
CA HIS A 268 20.23 -31.23 -6.44
C HIS A 268 18.71 -31.29 -6.75
N PRO A 269 18.28 -32.11 -7.72
CA PRO A 269 16.87 -32.17 -8.15
C PRO A 269 15.86 -32.47 -7.03
N GLU A 270 16.20 -33.29 -6.04
CA GLU A 270 15.32 -33.55 -4.90
C GLU A 270 15.18 -32.35 -3.99
N THR A 271 16.28 -31.64 -3.74
CA THR A 271 16.28 -30.38 -3.01
C THR A 271 15.42 -29.33 -3.71
N LEU A 272 15.57 -29.22 -5.02
CA LEU A 272 14.77 -28.32 -5.84
C LEU A 272 13.26 -28.62 -5.73
N ARG A 273 12.86 -29.91 -5.90
CA ARG A 273 11.47 -30.31 -5.78
C ARG A 273 10.92 -30.04 -4.37
N PHE A 274 11.70 -30.34 -3.34
CA PHE A 274 11.34 -30.06 -1.96
C PHE A 274 11.11 -28.56 -1.74
N LEU A 275 12.08 -27.69 -2.08
CA LEU A 275 11.94 -26.24 -1.88
C LEU A 275 10.80 -25.65 -2.72
N HIS A 276 10.63 -26.13 -3.95
CA HIS A 276 9.56 -25.69 -4.82
C HIS A 276 8.17 -26.08 -4.26
N HIS A 277 8.02 -27.29 -3.78
CA HIS A 277 6.78 -27.77 -3.15
C HIS A 277 6.43 -26.96 -1.89
N GLU A 278 7.42 -26.76 -1.00
CA GLU A 278 7.20 -26.03 0.26
C GLU A 278 6.88 -24.56 0.06
N THR A 279 7.32 -23.96 -1.05
CA THR A 279 7.12 -22.55 -1.34
C THR A 279 6.08 -22.28 -2.42
N GLU A 280 5.50 -23.33 -3.02
CA GLU A 280 4.65 -23.23 -4.21
C GLU A 280 5.33 -22.43 -5.35
N GLY A 281 6.66 -22.46 -5.41
CA GLY A 281 7.45 -21.71 -6.36
C GLY A 281 7.45 -20.18 -6.13
N LYS A 282 6.96 -19.68 -4.99
CA LYS A 282 6.94 -18.23 -4.70
C LYS A 282 8.36 -17.71 -4.44
N PRO A 283 8.86 -16.76 -5.25
CA PRO A 283 10.25 -16.30 -5.18
C PRO A 283 10.68 -15.79 -3.80
N LEU A 284 9.82 -15.05 -3.13
CA LEU A 284 10.10 -14.54 -1.79
C LEU A 284 10.36 -15.68 -0.80
N TYR A 285 9.52 -16.70 -0.81
CA TYR A 285 9.66 -17.83 0.11
C TYR A 285 10.84 -18.73 -0.25
N LEU A 286 11.12 -18.92 -1.56
CA LEU A 286 12.32 -19.62 -2.02
C LEU A 286 13.58 -18.92 -1.51
N GLN A 287 13.66 -17.61 -1.63
CA GLN A 287 14.78 -16.81 -1.14
C GLN A 287 14.94 -16.91 0.37
N GLU A 288 13.84 -16.81 1.12
CA GLU A 288 13.87 -16.88 2.58
C GLU A 288 14.28 -18.28 3.08
N LEU A 289 13.75 -19.35 2.47
CA LEU A 289 14.16 -20.72 2.83
C LEU A 289 15.64 -20.98 2.48
N ALA A 290 16.08 -20.53 1.31
CA ALA A 290 17.49 -20.65 0.92
C ALA A 290 18.39 -19.92 1.91
N ARG A 291 17.98 -18.73 2.38
CA ARG A 291 18.73 -17.93 3.36
C ARG A 291 18.78 -18.59 4.73
N LEU A 292 17.63 -19.06 5.23
CA LEU A 292 17.58 -19.80 6.50
C LEU A 292 18.49 -21.04 6.44
N GLY A 293 18.52 -21.70 5.31
CA GLY A 293 19.43 -22.83 5.10
C GLY A 293 20.91 -22.45 5.19
N VAL A 294 21.29 -21.24 4.78
CA VAL A 294 22.65 -20.73 4.96
C VAL A 294 22.93 -20.45 6.44
N GLU A 295 22.00 -19.80 7.14
CA GLU A 295 22.14 -19.45 8.56
C GLU A 295 22.21 -20.68 9.47
N ASP A 296 21.40 -21.69 9.18
CA ASP A 296 21.36 -22.95 9.95
C ASP A 296 22.40 -23.98 9.49
N GLY A 297 23.22 -23.68 8.48
CA GLY A 297 24.17 -24.62 7.90
C GLY A 297 23.50 -25.85 7.27
N ALA A 298 22.24 -25.69 6.79
CA ALA A 298 21.48 -26.76 6.19
C ALA A 298 21.93 -27.10 4.75
N TRP A 299 22.63 -26.19 4.08
CA TRP A 299 23.20 -26.45 2.77
C TRP A 299 24.46 -27.30 2.88
N GLN A 300 24.49 -28.43 2.18
CA GLN A 300 25.59 -29.38 2.15
C GLN A 300 25.99 -29.67 0.70
N TRP A 301 27.28 -29.51 0.39
CA TRP A 301 27.82 -29.90 -0.89
C TRP A 301 28.13 -31.38 -0.92
N ARG A 302 27.52 -32.13 -1.86
CA ARG A 302 27.74 -33.55 -2.07
C ARG A 302 27.64 -33.86 -3.56
N GLU A 303 28.55 -34.70 -4.07
CA GLU A 303 28.51 -35.20 -5.45
C GLU A 303 28.37 -34.10 -6.52
N GLY A 304 28.97 -32.93 -6.31
CA GLY A 304 28.92 -31.85 -7.28
C GLY A 304 27.63 -30.99 -7.23
N ASN A 305 26.77 -31.18 -6.23
CA ASN A 305 25.50 -30.46 -6.08
C ASN A 305 25.27 -29.97 -4.65
N TRP A 306 24.47 -28.91 -4.53
CA TRP A 306 23.96 -28.46 -3.24
C TRP A 306 22.72 -29.23 -2.82
N HIS A 307 22.79 -29.83 -1.64
CA HIS A 307 21.70 -30.50 -0.96
C HIS A 307 21.22 -29.65 0.22
N PHE A 308 19.90 -29.60 0.40
CA PHE A 308 19.31 -28.95 1.57
C PHE A 308 18.92 -30.01 2.61
N ARG A 309 19.55 -29.94 3.79
CA ARG A 309 19.23 -30.86 4.88
C ARG A 309 17.91 -30.49 5.50
N THR A 310 16.87 -31.30 5.26
CA THR A 310 15.63 -31.19 6.04
C THR A 310 15.88 -31.65 7.46
N PRO A 311 15.49 -30.89 8.48
CA PRO A 311 15.53 -31.39 9.84
C PRO A 311 14.61 -32.58 9.96
N SER A 312 15.14 -33.68 10.51
CA SER A 312 14.35 -34.87 10.83
C SER A 312 13.20 -34.49 11.79
N GLY A 313 11.97 -34.57 11.32
CA GLY A 313 10.76 -34.27 12.08
C GLY A 313 9.88 -33.11 11.57
N ALA A 314 10.23 -32.43 10.49
CA ALA A 314 9.36 -31.44 9.88
C ALA A 314 8.25 -32.13 9.06
N THR A 315 7.11 -32.34 9.66
CA THR A 315 5.86 -32.52 8.93
C THR A 315 5.54 -31.23 8.19
N SER A 316 5.10 -31.37 6.93
CA SER A 316 4.71 -30.34 5.94
C SER A 316 4.41 -28.95 6.52
N TRP A 317 4.99 -27.91 5.92
CA TRP A 317 4.66 -26.52 6.14
C TRP A 317 3.23 -26.31 5.63
N GLY A 318 2.26 -26.31 6.55
CA GLY A 318 0.84 -26.29 6.18
C GLY A 318 0.50 -25.09 5.31
N SER A 319 -0.09 -25.40 4.16
CA SER A 319 -0.80 -24.45 3.32
C SER A 319 -2.00 -23.90 4.10
N GLY A 320 -1.92 -22.69 4.58
CA GLY A 320 -3.09 -22.03 5.15
C GLY A 320 -2.73 -21.00 6.20
N THR A 321 -2.93 -19.77 5.82
CA THR A 321 -2.79 -18.52 6.58
C THR A 321 -1.39 -17.90 6.59
N LEU A 322 -1.37 -16.60 6.31
CA LEU A 322 -0.26 -15.63 6.25
C LEU A 322 0.62 -15.51 7.52
N ARG A 323 0.68 -16.53 8.35
CA ARG A 323 1.59 -16.56 9.50
C ARG A 323 2.93 -17.06 9.02
N LEU A 324 3.97 -16.25 9.23
CA LEU A 324 5.35 -16.68 9.01
C LEU A 324 5.56 -18.10 9.54
N PRO A 325 6.17 -18.99 8.77
CA PRO A 325 6.48 -20.33 9.25
C PRO A 325 7.18 -20.25 10.63
N ALA A 326 6.78 -21.10 11.55
CA ALA A 326 7.26 -21.08 12.94
C ALA A 326 8.80 -21.03 13.08
N ARG A 327 9.52 -21.55 12.08
CA ARG A 327 10.99 -21.47 12.00
C ARG A 327 11.52 -20.09 11.68
N LEU A 328 10.86 -19.35 10.79
CA LEU A 328 11.24 -17.98 10.47
C LEU A 328 11.03 -17.10 11.71
N GLN A 329 9.93 -17.31 12.44
CA GLN A 329 9.70 -16.64 13.73
C GLN A 329 10.76 -17.01 14.76
N ALA A 330 11.14 -18.30 14.85
CA ALA A 330 12.20 -18.75 15.76
C ALA A 330 13.57 -18.15 15.40
N ALA A 331 13.90 -18.10 14.12
CA ALA A 331 15.13 -17.46 13.64
C ALA A 331 15.15 -15.94 13.93
N LEU A 332 14.02 -15.25 13.73
CA LEU A 332 13.89 -13.84 14.08
C LEU A 332 14.04 -13.62 15.59
N ARG A 333 13.38 -14.44 16.43
CA ARG A 333 13.54 -14.37 17.90
C ARG A 333 14.99 -14.57 18.32
N LYS A 334 15.70 -15.54 17.73
CA LYS A 334 17.13 -15.78 18.00
C LYS A 334 18.00 -14.58 17.64
N ARG A 335 17.67 -13.85 16.55
CA ARG A 335 18.37 -12.61 16.18
C ARG A 335 18.14 -11.50 17.20
N LEU A 336 16.96 -11.45 17.82
CA LEU A 336 16.65 -10.48 18.89
C LEU A 336 17.45 -10.74 20.18
N GLU A 337 17.67 -12.00 20.54
CA GLU A 337 18.40 -12.39 21.77
C GLU A 337 19.86 -11.88 21.82
N GLY A 338 20.45 -11.56 20.67
CA GLY A 338 21.83 -11.05 20.58
C GLY A 338 21.95 -9.53 20.47
N LEU A 339 20.85 -8.76 20.65
CA LEU A 339 20.85 -7.31 20.56
C LEU A 339 21.22 -6.65 21.89
N GLY A 340 22.00 -5.57 21.83
CA GLY A 340 22.21 -4.68 22.95
C GLY A 340 20.95 -3.87 23.28
N GLU A 341 20.93 -3.26 24.46
CA GLU A 341 19.76 -2.52 24.95
C GLU A 341 19.36 -1.37 24.03
N MET A 342 20.33 -0.62 23.51
CA MET A 342 20.08 0.49 22.59
C MET A 342 19.64 0.02 21.19
N GLU A 343 20.21 -1.08 20.69
CA GLU A 343 19.77 -1.69 19.42
C GLU A 343 18.30 -2.15 19.54
N LEU A 344 17.96 -2.75 20.68
CA LEU A 344 16.58 -3.21 20.94
C LEU A 344 15.61 -2.04 21.10
N GLU A 345 16.03 -0.94 21.74
CA GLU A 345 15.23 0.30 21.84
C GLU A 345 14.90 0.88 20.46
N VAL A 346 15.92 1.04 19.59
CA VAL A 346 15.73 1.54 18.22
C VAL A 346 14.84 0.61 17.43
N LEU A 347 15.04 -0.71 17.53
CA LEU A 347 14.22 -1.69 16.79
C LEU A 347 12.77 -1.74 17.27
N ARG A 348 12.51 -1.61 18.56
CA ARG A 348 11.16 -1.53 19.14
C ARG A 348 10.44 -0.28 18.68
N MET A 349 11.13 0.87 18.69
CA MET A 349 10.57 2.11 18.17
C MET A 349 10.30 2.01 16.67
N SER A 350 11.20 1.39 15.90
CA SER A 350 10.99 1.12 14.48
C SER A 350 9.74 0.26 14.23
N ALA A 351 9.51 -0.77 15.03
CA ALA A 351 8.34 -1.64 14.91
C ALA A 351 7.03 -0.91 15.29
N VAL A 352 7.08 0.00 16.27
CA VAL A 352 5.93 0.82 16.68
C VAL A 352 5.60 1.87 15.64
N LEU A 353 6.61 2.53 15.05
CA LEU A 353 6.39 3.51 13.99
C LEU A 353 5.89 2.87 12.69
N GLY A 354 6.28 1.62 12.42
CA GLY A 354 5.84 0.90 11.24
C GLY A 354 6.07 1.69 9.95
N PRO A 355 5.00 2.01 9.19
CA PRO A 355 5.10 2.76 7.94
C PRO A 355 5.63 4.20 8.10
N LEU A 356 5.50 4.77 9.31
CA LEU A 356 6.02 6.11 9.64
C LEU A 356 7.50 6.11 10.01
N LEU A 357 8.16 4.97 9.86
CA LEU A 357 9.58 4.84 10.18
C LEU A 357 10.41 5.75 9.26
N ALA A 358 11.14 6.66 9.88
CA ALA A 358 12.12 7.51 9.23
C ALA A 358 13.24 7.83 10.22
N PHE A 359 14.46 8.01 9.70
CA PHE A 359 15.64 8.29 10.53
C PHE A 359 15.43 9.46 11.49
N ARG A 360 14.84 10.56 11.00
CA ARG A 360 14.50 11.75 11.81
C ARG A 360 13.53 11.44 12.96
N HIS A 361 12.58 10.52 12.76
CA HIS A 361 11.61 10.15 13.79
C HIS A 361 12.30 9.30 14.87
N LEU A 362 13.14 8.35 14.45
CA LEU A 362 13.96 7.56 15.38
C LEU A 362 14.89 8.45 16.20
N GLN A 363 15.55 9.41 15.56
CA GLN A 363 16.43 10.36 16.23
C GLN A 363 15.71 11.11 17.35
N ALA A 364 14.57 11.69 17.02
CA ALA A 364 13.79 12.47 17.99
C ALA A 364 13.24 11.60 19.13
N LEU A 365 12.79 10.37 18.83
CA LEU A 365 12.15 9.49 19.80
C LEU A 365 13.14 8.71 20.66
N CYS A 366 14.28 8.32 20.11
CA CYS A 366 15.32 7.62 20.87
C CYS A 366 16.31 8.57 21.56
N GLY A 367 16.26 9.88 21.21
CA GLY A 367 17.13 10.89 21.82
C GLY A 367 18.62 10.70 21.51
N LEU A 368 18.93 10.05 20.38
CA LEU A 368 20.30 9.77 19.96
C LEU A 368 20.81 10.82 18.96
N ALA A 369 22.11 11.12 19.02
CA ALA A 369 22.75 11.91 17.97
C ALA A 369 22.85 11.11 16.66
N ASP A 370 23.01 11.81 15.51
CA ASP A 370 23.00 11.21 14.17
C ASP A 370 23.94 10.01 14.04
N ARG A 371 25.19 10.18 14.43
CA ARG A 371 26.23 9.17 14.24
C ARG A 371 25.97 7.89 15.03
N PRO A 372 25.71 7.90 16.35
CA PRO A 372 25.35 6.69 17.11
C PRO A 372 24.11 6.00 16.56
N LEU A 373 23.07 6.76 16.19
CA LEU A 373 21.85 6.19 15.62
C LEU A 373 22.12 5.49 14.29
N TYR A 374 22.90 6.14 13.40
CA TYR A 374 23.27 5.53 12.12
C TYR A 374 24.08 4.24 12.31
N GLU A 375 25.04 4.21 13.25
CA GLU A 375 25.83 3.02 13.56
C GLU A 375 24.92 1.87 14.06
N ILE A 376 23.92 2.16 14.89
CA ILE A 376 22.91 1.18 15.35
C ILE A 376 22.06 0.70 14.18
N CYS A 377 21.52 1.60 13.36
CA CYS A 377 20.73 1.23 12.19
C CYS A 377 21.53 0.36 11.22
N ALA A 378 22.80 0.71 10.96
CA ALA A 378 23.70 -0.09 10.12
C ALA A 378 23.93 -1.50 10.69
N GLN A 379 24.08 -1.66 12.02
CA GLN A 379 24.16 -2.96 12.67
C GLN A 379 22.85 -3.76 12.52
N LEU A 380 21.70 -3.11 12.69
CA LEU A 380 20.39 -3.74 12.49
C LEU A 380 20.17 -4.15 11.02
N VAL A 381 20.68 -3.38 10.05
CA VAL A 381 20.69 -3.75 8.62
C VAL A 381 21.60 -4.96 8.39
N GLN A 382 22.81 -5.00 8.98
CA GLN A 382 23.69 -6.18 8.89
C GLN A 382 23.03 -7.44 9.46
N ARG A 383 22.26 -7.30 10.55
CA ARG A 383 21.45 -8.38 11.15
C ARG A 383 20.14 -8.63 10.41
N ARG A 384 19.85 -7.85 9.36
CA ARG A 384 18.64 -7.96 8.52
C ARG A 384 17.33 -7.84 9.32
N LEU A 385 17.35 -6.98 10.29
CA LEU A 385 16.16 -6.55 11.04
C LEU A 385 15.61 -5.24 10.49
N LEU A 386 16.50 -4.40 9.93
CA LEU A 386 16.16 -3.25 9.08
C LEU A 386 16.70 -3.48 7.67
N GLN A 387 16.21 -2.71 6.73
CA GLN A 387 16.73 -2.54 5.37
C GLN A 387 16.93 -1.06 5.06
N GLU A 388 17.92 -0.76 4.22
CA GLU A 388 18.22 0.58 3.74
C GLU A 388 17.57 0.76 2.36
N GLY A 389 16.66 1.76 2.27
CA GLY A 389 15.98 2.15 1.04
C GLY A 389 16.22 3.64 0.77
N SER A 390 15.17 4.41 0.56
CA SER A 390 15.22 5.89 0.59
C SER A 390 15.43 6.42 2.02
N ASP A 391 15.06 5.64 3.00
CA ASP A 391 15.27 5.79 4.44
C ASP A 391 15.44 4.37 5.03
N PHE A 392 15.43 4.21 6.35
CA PHE A 392 15.41 2.89 6.97
C PHE A 392 13.98 2.34 7.03
N GLU A 393 13.86 1.06 6.77
CA GLU A 393 12.59 0.33 6.82
C GLU A 393 12.78 -0.99 7.59
N LEU A 394 11.71 -1.54 8.15
CA LEU A 394 11.75 -2.90 8.70
C LEU A 394 11.98 -3.91 7.57
N ALA A 395 12.84 -4.89 7.80
CA ALA A 395 13.21 -5.88 6.79
C ALA A 395 12.01 -6.72 6.29
N SER A 396 10.99 -6.88 7.13
CA SER A 396 9.72 -7.52 6.78
C SER A 396 8.65 -7.21 7.82
N GLN A 397 7.37 -7.35 7.44
CA GLN A 397 6.24 -7.27 8.40
C GLN A 397 6.41 -8.28 9.55
N GLY A 398 6.88 -9.49 9.26
CA GLY A 398 7.13 -10.48 10.29
C GLY A 398 8.21 -10.09 11.29
N THR A 399 9.15 -9.22 10.93
CA THR A 399 10.09 -8.63 11.88
C THR A 399 9.34 -7.71 12.84
N ALA A 400 8.43 -6.87 12.34
CA ALA A 400 7.58 -6.02 13.16
C ALA A 400 6.76 -6.85 14.15
N ASP A 401 6.08 -7.89 13.66
CA ASP A 401 5.20 -8.75 14.47
C ASP A 401 5.97 -9.39 15.62
N VAL A 402 7.14 -10.02 15.34
CA VAL A 402 7.97 -10.66 16.35
C VAL A 402 8.49 -9.67 17.39
N VAL A 403 8.89 -8.46 16.95
CA VAL A 403 9.35 -7.41 17.88
C VAL A 403 8.21 -6.93 18.77
N LEU A 404 7.04 -6.67 18.20
CA LEU A 404 5.84 -6.24 18.94
C LEU A 404 5.37 -7.31 19.92
N GLU A 405 5.38 -8.59 19.53
CA GLU A 405 5.06 -9.73 20.42
C GLU A 405 6.07 -9.89 21.56
N SER A 406 7.33 -9.52 21.36
CA SER A 406 8.37 -9.60 22.40
C SER A 406 8.20 -8.57 23.51
N MET A 407 7.40 -7.52 23.31
CA MET A 407 7.15 -6.47 24.29
C MET A 407 5.97 -6.83 25.20
N SER A 408 6.13 -6.61 26.51
CA SER A 408 4.98 -6.66 27.41
C SER A 408 3.98 -5.55 27.06
N TRP A 409 2.70 -5.80 27.36
CA TRP A 409 1.62 -4.85 27.05
C TRP A 409 1.90 -3.42 27.59
N GLY A 410 2.38 -3.29 28.82
CA GLY A 410 2.71 -1.99 29.41
C GLY A 410 3.86 -1.26 28.71
N VAL A 411 4.90 -2.00 28.31
CA VAL A 411 6.03 -1.46 27.55
C VAL A 411 5.55 -0.97 26.18
N ARG A 412 4.78 -1.78 25.47
CA ARG A 412 4.22 -1.43 24.17
C ARG A 412 3.37 -0.16 24.22
N ARG A 413 2.50 -0.01 25.23
CA ARG A 413 1.73 1.22 25.47
C ARG A 413 2.63 2.45 25.63
N GLY A 414 3.72 2.33 26.37
CA GLY A 414 4.68 3.43 26.56
C GLY A 414 5.32 3.89 25.25
N TYR A 415 5.67 2.95 24.37
CA TYR A 415 6.20 3.29 23.04
C TYR A 415 5.17 3.98 22.16
N HIS A 416 3.92 3.50 22.13
CA HIS A 416 2.84 4.15 21.39
C HIS A 416 2.54 5.55 21.93
N ALA A 417 2.53 5.77 23.23
CA ALA A 417 2.34 7.10 23.83
C ALA A 417 3.45 8.09 23.43
N ARG A 418 4.72 7.63 23.41
CA ARG A 418 5.86 8.45 22.96
C ARG A 418 5.73 8.79 21.48
N ALA A 419 5.39 7.80 20.64
CA ALA A 419 5.18 8.01 19.21
C ALA A 419 4.04 9.00 18.94
N ALA A 420 2.88 8.83 19.58
CA ALA A 420 1.73 9.73 19.47
C ALA A 420 2.07 11.17 19.84
N ALA A 421 2.68 11.38 21.01
CA ALA A 421 3.05 12.71 21.49
C ALA A 421 4.08 13.42 20.59
N TYR A 422 4.94 12.68 19.92
CA TYR A 422 5.87 13.21 18.95
C TYR A 422 5.17 13.56 17.63
N LEU A 423 4.37 12.63 17.09
CA LEU A 423 3.67 12.79 15.82
C LEU A 423 2.66 13.94 15.86
N GLU A 424 1.97 14.14 16.98
CA GLU A 424 1.03 15.25 17.20
C GLU A 424 1.66 16.64 17.01
N ARG A 425 2.98 16.75 17.27
CA ARG A 425 3.75 17.99 17.08
C ARG A 425 4.34 18.12 15.68
N THR A 426 4.16 17.10 14.85
CA THR A 426 4.77 17.03 13.52
C THR A 426 3.73 17.40 12.48
N GLU A 427 3.91 18.51 11.76
CA GLU A 427 2.96 19.04 10.76
C GLU A 427 2.57 18.05 9.64
N LYS A 428 3.34 16.97 9.45
CA LYS A 428 3.12 15.99 8.39
C LYS A 428 2.45 14.70 8.85
N ALA A 429 2.22 14.52 10.14
CA ALA A 429 1.55 13.34 10.64
C ALA A 429 0.03 13.46 10.44
N SER A 430 -0.58 12.38 10.00
CA SER A 430 -2.03 12.30 9.86
C SER A 430 -2.68 12.22 11.24
N HIS A 431 -3.80 12.91 11.43
CA HIS A 431 -4.61 12.79 12.64
C HIS A 431 -5.07 11.36 12.91
N TRP A 432 -5.30 10.56 11.86
CA TRP A 432 -5.62 9.14 12.00
C TRP A 432 -4.49 8.35 12.68
N GLU A 433 -3.26 8.51 12.21
CA GLU A 433 -2.08 7.83 12.75
C GLU A 433 -1.82 8.21 14.21
N VAL A 434 -1.96 9.50 14.52
CA VAL A 434 -1.87 10.00 15.91
C VAL A 434 -2.96 9.36 16.77
N GLY A 435 -4.20 9.30 16.28
CA GLY A 435 -5.34 8.68 16.96
C GLY A 435 -5.11 7.19 17.24
N GLN A 436 -4.60 6.45 16.26
CA GLN A 436 -4.26 5.03 16.44
C GLN A 436 -3.19 4.82 17.51
N HIS A 437 -2.13 5.62 17.50
CA HIS A 437 -1.09 5.51 18.53
C HIS A 437 -1.63 5.87 19.92
N TRP A 438 -2.50 6.88 20.06
CA TRP A 438 -3.15 7.21 21.33
C TRP A 438 -4.10 6.10 21.80
N ALA A 439 -4.87 5.48 20.89
CA ALA A 439 -5.73 4.34 21.20
C ALA A 439 -4.91 3.14 21.72
N LEU A 440 -3.82 2.79 21.03
CA LEU A 440 -2.90 1.72 21.43
C LEU A 440 -2.11 2.08 22.71
N ALA A 441 -1.93 3.34 23.01
CA ALA A 441 -1.39 3.82 24.28
C ALA A 441 -2.41 3.73 25.42
N GLY A 442 -3.69 3.51 25.14
CA GLY A 442 -4.77 3.48 26.12
C GLY A 442 -5.16 4.86 26.64
N GLU A 443 -5.08 5.89 25.79
CA GLU A 443 -5.46 7.29 26.04
C GLU A 443 -6.70 7.62 25.19
N PRO A 444 -7.90 7.17 25.57
CA PRO A 444 -9.09 7.23 24.72
C PRO A 444 -9.54 8.65 24.38
N GLU A 445 -9.36 9.61 25.29
CA GLU A 445 -9.75 11.01 25.04
C GLU A 445 -8.91 11.63 23.92
N LYS A 446 -7.57 11.49 23.99
CA LYS A 446 -6.67 12.00 22.94
C LYS A 446 -6.87 11.27 21.61
N ALA A 447 -7.16 9.97 21.67
CA ALA A 447 -7.48 9.19 20.48
C ALA A 447 -8.76 9.70 19.83
N GLY A 448 -9.81 9.96 20.62
CA GLY A 448 -11.07 10.50 20.17
C GLY A 448 -10.94 11.86 19.49
N ASP A 449 -10.20 12.79 20.10
CA ASP A 449 -9.92 14.11 19.53
C ASP A 449 -9.19 14.00 18.18
N SER A 450 -8.20 13.12 18.12
CA SER A 450 -7.42 12.89 16.89
C SER A 450 -8.26 12.25 15.78
N PHE A 451 -9.04 11.22 16.09
CA PHE A 451 -9.94 10.59 15.11
C PHE A 451 -11.05 11.54 14.63
N LEU A 452 -11.53 12.43 15.51
CA LEU A 452 -12.49 13.46 15.12
C LEU A 452 -11.87 14.45 14.13
N ALA A 453 -10.66 14.94 14.42
CA ALA A 453 -9.94 15.81 13.50
C ALA A 453 -9.69 15.11 12.14
N ALA A 454 -9.38 13.80 12.17
CA ALA A 454 -9.25 12.98 10.96
C ALA A 454 -10.56 12.89 10.19
N ALA A 455 -11.70 12.62 10.86
CA ALA A 455 -13.01 12.55 10.23
C ALA A 455 -13.40 13.88 9.57
N GLN A 456 -13.17 15.00 10.25
CA GLN A 456 -13.43 16.33 9.70
C GLN A 456 -12.54 16.66 8.50
N ALA A 457 -11.26 16.25 8.53
CA ALA A 457 -10.36 16.41 7.40
C ALA A 457 -10.81 15.55 6.19
N ALA A 458 -11.22 14.31 6.44
CA ALA A 458 -11.75 13.40 5.43
C ALA A 458 -13.03 13.95 4.78
N LEU A 459 -13.95 14.47 5.57
CA LEU A 459 -15.18 15.12 5.06
C LEU A 459 -14.84 16.33 4.17
N ARG A 460 -13.90 17.17 4.56
CA ARG A 460 -13.45 18.32 3.74
C ARG A 460 -12.85 17.91 2.40
N SER A 461 -12.26 16.73 2.31
CA SER A 461 -11.68 16.18 1.07
C SER A 461 -12.61 15.20 0.35
N TYR A 462 -13.90 15.14 0.72
CA TYR A 462 -14.91 14.24 0.14
C TYR A 462 -14.58 12.75 0.27
N ALA A 463 -13.71 12.39 1.21
CA ALA A 463 -13.33 11.01 1.54
C ALA A 463 -14.31 10.45 2.59
N TYR A 464 -15.52 10.20 2.18
CA TYR A 464 -16.63 9.90 3.08
C TYR A 464 -16.50 8.55 3.79
N GLU A 465 -15.98 7.54 3.13
CA GLU A 465 -15.77 6.22 3.74
C GLU A 465 -14.69 6.26 4.82
N GLU A 466 -13.62 7.03 4.62
CA GLU A 466 -12.61 7.28 5.64
C GLU A 466 -13.18 8.05 6.83
N ALA A 467 -14.05 9.04 6.57
CA ALA A 467 -14.75 9.73 7.65
C ALA A 467 -15.60 8.76 8.46
N CYS A 468 -16.37 7.88 7.81
CA CYS A 468 -17.13 6.83 8.48
C CYS A 468 -16.25 5.92 9.35
N ARG A 469 -15.08 5.52 8.85
CA ARG A 469 -14.12 4.69 9.61
C ARG A 469 -13.60 5.43 10.84
N CYS A 470 -13.19 6.70 10.70
CA CYS A 470 -12.73 7.50 11.84
C CYS A 470 -13.80 7.58 12.93
N LEU A 471 -15.06 7.81 12.54
CA LEU A 471 -16.18 7.90 13.46
C LEU A 471 -16.54 6.55 14.11
N GLN A 472 -16.34 5.46 13.36
CA GLN A 472 -16.48 4.11 13.88
C GLN A 472 -15.44 3.81 14.97
N GLU A 473 -14.16 4.20 14.77
CA GLU A 473 -13.13 4.05 15.80
C GLU A 473 -13.49 4.81 17.08
N ILE A 474 -14.01 6.04 16.97
CA ILE A 474 -14.49 6.80 18.14
C ILE A 474 -15.56 6.02 18.89
N SER A 475 -16.49 5.37 18.18
CA SER A 475 -17.57 4.60 18.81
C SER A 475 -17.10 3.35 19.55
N GLN A 476 -15.91 2.84 19.23
CA GLN A 476 -15.30 1.68 19.89
C GLN A 476 -14.47 2.06 21.11
N LEU A 477 -14.15 3.35 21.29
CA LEU A 477 -13.42 3.83 22.46
C LEU A 477 -14.30 3.73 23.73
N PRO A 478 -13.68 3.59 24.92
CA PRO A 478 -14.40 3.75 26.17
C PRO A 478 -15.15 5.09 26.21
N PRO A 479 -16.27 5.20 26.96
CA PRO A 479 -17.06 6.43 27.04
C PRO A 479 -16.16 7.64 27.34
N LEU A 480 -16.17 8.62 26.44
CA LEU A 480 -15.38 9.85 26.55
C LEU A 480 -16.05 10.82 27.52
N THR A 481 -15.26 11.50 28.33
CA THR A 481 -15.76 12.47 29.31
C THR A 481 -16.00 13.86 28.70
N GLN A 482 -15.53 14.13 27.47
CA GLN A 482 -15.66 15.41 26.75
C GLN A 482 -15.61 15.22 25.22
N PRO A 483 -15.84 16.28 24.45
CA PRO A 483 -16.77 17.42 24.50
C PRO A 483 -17.67 17.56 23.27
N LEU A 484 -17.71 16.60 22.34
CA LEU A 484 -18.76 16.59 21.36
C LEU A 484 -20.01 16.03 22.04
N THR A 485 -21.09 16.78 21.99
CA THR A 485 -22.36 16.22 22.38
C THR A 485 -22.60 14.99 21.50
N HIS A 486 -23.16 13.95 22.07
CA HIS A 486 -23.55 12.74 21.32
C HIS A 486 -24.27 13.08 20.00
N TRP A 487 -24.98 14.16 19.96
CA TRP A 487 -25.72 14.66 18.80
C TRP A 487 -24.84 15.19 17.67
N GLU A 488 -23.78 15.91 17.98
CA GLU A 488 -22.83 16.43 16.98
C GLU A 488 -22.05 15.29 16.30
N LEU A 489 -21.66 14.28 17.08
CA LEU A 489 -20.98 13.11 16.55
C LEU A 489 -21.91 12.31 15.60
N GLU A 490 -23.14 12.08 16.01
CA GLU A 490 -24.13 11.36 15.20
C GLU A 490 -24.51 12.14 13.93
N GLU A 491 -24.58 13.47 14.00
CA GLU A 491 -24.83 14.31 12.83
C GLU A 491 -23.68 14.26 11.84
N LEU A 492 -22.44 14.34 12.31
CA LEU A 492 -21.24 14.22 11.48
C LEU A 492 -21.17 12.84 10.81
N TRP A 493 -21.55 11.80 11.55
CA TRP A 493 -21.61 10.44 11.02
C TRP A 493 -22.69 10.28 9.95
N ALA A 494 -23.85 10.89 10.15
CA ALA A 494 -24.89 10.90 9.13
C ALA A 494 -24.44 11.61 7.83
N ASP A 495 -23.68 12.70 7.94
CA ASP A 495 -23.10 13.40 6.79
C ASP A 495 -22.11 12.50 6.03
N ALA A 496 -21.22 11.82 6.76
CA ALA A 496 -20.30 10.89 6.16
C ALA A 496 -21.03 9.75 5.44
N MET A 497 -22.05 9.17 6.06
CA MET A 497 -22.85 8.10 5.46
C MET A 497 -23.62 8.54 4.23
N LEU A 498 -24.17 9.75 4.22
CA LEU A 498 -24.87 10.30 3.05
C LEU A 498 -23.91 10.49 1.89
N GLY A 499 -22.75 11.07 2.14
CA GLY A 499 -21.72 11.26 1.12
C GLY A 499 -21.15 9.95 0.56
N ALA A 500 -21.05 8.90 1.41
CA ALA A 500 -20.64 7.56 1.01
C ALA A 500 -21.74 6.75 0.30
N GLY A 501 -22.98 7.30 0.18
CA GLY A 501 -24.10 6.59 -0.45
C GLY A 501 -24.85 5.63 0.48
N PHE A 502 -24.50 5.57 1.78
CA PHE A 502 -25.16 4.72 2.77
C PHE A 502 -26.44 5.36 3.33
N SER A 503 -27.30 5.85 2.43
CA SER A 503 -28.48 6.68 2.78
C SER A 503 -29.45 5.99 3.74
N GLN A 504 -29.60 4.66 3.68
CA GLN A 504 -30.45 3.92 4.61
C GLN A 504 -29.89 3.95 6.05
N GLN A 505 -28.58 3.77 6.21
CA GLN A 505 -27.92 3.83 7.52
C GLN A 505 -27.91 5.26 8.07
N ALA A 506 -27.75 6.25 7.20
CA ALA A 506 -27.87 7.66 7.57
C ALA A 506 -29.25 7.99 8.13
N LEU A 507 -30.33 7.43 7.55
CA LEU A 507 -31.70 7.61 8.09
C LEU A 507 -31.83 7.09 9.51
N GLU A 508 -31.24 5.93 9.83
CA GLU A 508 -31.29 5.34 11.18
C GLU A 508 -30.73 6.29 12.25
N LYS A 509 -29.74 7.10 11.87
CA LYS A 509 -29.12 8.13 12.73
C LYS A 509 -29.92 9.44 12.71
N LEU A 510 -30.35 9.91 11.54
CA LEU A 510 -31.00 11.20 11.38
C LEU A 510 -32.43 11.24 11.95
N ILE A 511 -33.18 10.13 11.91
CA ILE A 511 -34.55 10.09 12.44
C ILE A 511 -34.57 10.44 13.94
N PRO A 512 -33.84 9.78 14.83
CA PRO A 512 -33.76 10.13 16.25
C PRO A 512 -33.28 11.57 16.47
N LEU A 513 -32.24 12.00 15.71
CA LEU A 513 -31.71 13.36 15.80
C LEU A 513 -32.73 14.44 15.45
N SER A 514 -33.57 14.19 14.44
CA SER A 514 -34.60 15.13 13.99
C SER A 514 -35.76 15.27 14.96
N GLN A 515 -35.97 14.26 15.81
CA GLN A 515 -37.04 14.20 16.83
C GLN A 515 -36.59 14.75 18.18
N ALA A 516 -35.28 14.77 18.43
CA ALA A 516 -34.72 15.26 19.68
C ALA A 516 -34.96 16.76 19.86
N ALA A 517 -35.19 17.16 21.10
CA ALA A 517 -35.29 18.57 21.46
C ALA A 517 -33.86 19.16 21.46
N ASP A 518 -33.61 20.12 20.59
CA ASP A 518 -32.35 20.85 20.54
C ASP A 518 -32.55 22.24 21.13
N PRO A 519 -31.64 22.71 22.02
CA PRO A 519 -31.70 24.07 22.54
C PRO A 519 -31.49 25.11 21.41
N GLU A 520 -30.81 24.74 20.30
CA GLU A 520 -30.63 25.60 19.15
C GLU A 520 -31.56 25.20 17.98
N PRO A 521 -32.57 26.04 17.68
CA PRO A 521 -33.53 25.76 16.60
C PRO A 521 -32.89 25.53 15.22
N ILE A 522 -31.71 26.12 14.97
CA ILE A 522 -30.97 26.00 13.70
C ILE A 522 -30.51 24.55 13.44
N ASN A 523 -30.04 23.87 14.48
CA ASN A 523 -29.58 22.48 14.36
C ASN A 523 -30.75 21.56 13.95
N SER A 524 -31.93 21.82 14.51
CA SER A 524 -33.15 21.09 14.14
C SER A 524 -33.55 21.29 12.67
N LEU A 525 -33.34 22.49 12.10
CA LEU A 525 -33.59 22.76 10.69
C LEU A 525 -32.59 22.04 9.79
N ARG A 526 -31.29 22.13 10.13
CA ARG A 526 -30.21 21.46 9.42
C ARG A 526 -30.44 19.95 9.36
N ARG A 527 -30.77 19.32 10.50
CA ARG A 527 -31.04 17.87 10.58
C ARG A 527 -32.26 17.45 9.75
N ARG A 528 -33.29 18.27 9.67
CA ARG A 528 -34.49 18.00 8.84
C ARG A 528 -34.17 18.11 7.35
N ARG A 529 -33.38 19.09 6.95
CA ARG A 529 -32.90 19.19 5.56
C ARG A 529 -32.09 17.94 5.17
N LYS A 530 -31.14 17.51 6.02
CA LYS A 530 -30.37 16.29 5.81
C LYS A 530 -31.27 15.04 5.74
N LEU A 531 -32.27 14.96 6.60
CA LEU A 531 -33.25 13.89 6.56
C LEU A 531 -34.06 13.89 5.26
N GLY A 532 -34.47 15.06 4.76
CA GLY A 532 -35.10 15.21 3.45
C GLY A 532 -34.25 14.73 2.32
N GLY A 533 -32.97 15.13 2.28
CA GLY A 533 -31.99 14.67 1.29
C GLY A 533 -31.74 13.16 1.35
N ALA A 534 -31.66 12.57 2.55
CA ALA A 534 -31.53 11.13 2.72
C ALA A 534 -32.70 10.34 2.13
N TYR A 535 -33.93 10.83 2.34
CA TYR A 535 -35.13 10.24 1.73
C TYR A 535 -35.14 10.40 0.20
N GLU A 536 -34.67 11.53 -0.32
CA GLU A 536 -34.57 11.78 -1.76
C GLU A 536 -33.61 10.80 -2.42
N HIS A 537 -32.43 10.59 -1.86
CA HIS A 537 -31.44 9.61 -2.36
C HIS A 537 -32.01 8.18 -2.41
N LEU A 538 -32.96 7.85 -1.57
CA LEU A 538 -33.65 6.55 -1.56
C LEU A 538 -34.90 6.53 -2.45
N GLY A 539 -35.20 7.62 -3.18
CA GLY A 539 -36.42 7.74 -3.99
C GLY A 539 -37.72 7.88 -3.19
N ARG A 540 -37.62 8.12 -1.87
CA ARG A 540 -38.77 8.27 -0.95
C ARG A 540 -39.25 9.72 -0.95
N LEU A 541 -39.71 10.19 -2.10
CA LEU A 541 -40.01 11.60 -2.36
C LEU A 541 -41.12 12.19 -1.44
N ARG A 542 -42.07 11.37 -1.00
CA ARG A 542 -43.14 11.83 -0.09
C ARG A 542 -42.57 12.16 1.28
N GLU A 543 -41.76 11.29 1.84
CA GLU A 543 -41.14 11.49 3.15
C GLU A 543 -40.09 12.63 3.09
N SER A 544 -39.38 12.78 1.97
CA SER A 544 -38.52 13.94 1.73
C SER A 544 -39.29 15.24 1.79
N TYR A 545 -40.45 15.33 1.09
CA TYR A 545 -41.30 16.50 1.09
C TYR A 545 -41.84 16.82 2.50
N GLU A 546 -42.33 15.81 3.25
CA GLU A 546 -42.81 15.97 4.61
C GLU A 546 -41.73 16.49 5.57
N ALA A 547 -40.51 15.94 5.47
CA ALA A 547 -39.36 16.37 6.27
C ALA A 547 -38.98 17.84 6.00
N ASN A 548 -38.93 18.22 4.73
CA ASN A 548 -38.60 19.57 4.29
C ASN A 548 -39.68 20.59 4.64
N GLN A 549 -40.97 20.23 4.50
CA GLN A 549 -42.10 21.10 4.93
C GLN A 549 -42.07 21.40 6.43
N LEU A 550 -41.85 20.38 7.25
CA LEU A 550 -41.70 20.56 8.70
C LEU A 550 -40.48 21.44 9.05
N GLY A 551 -39.43 21.41 8.25
CA GLY A 551 -38.30 22.33 8.32
C GLY A 551 -38.72 23.77 8.04
N LEU A 552 -39.38 24.03 6.92
CA LEU A 552 -39.87 25.36 6.51
C LEU A 552 -40.84 25.98 7.49
N GLU A 553 -41.76 25.20 8.06
CA GLU A 553 -42.68 25.68 9.09
C GLU A 553 -41.98 26.14 10.38
N ARG A 554 -40.91 25.43 10.78
CA ARG A 554 -40.08 25.86 11.92
C ARG A 554 -39.27 27.11 11.58
N GLN A 555 -38.73 27.20 10.38
CA GLN A 555 -38.02 28.39 9.91
C GLN A 555 -38.92 29.64 9.90
N SER A 556 -40.15 29.52 9.43
CA SER A 556 -41.09 30.64 9.41
C SER A 556 -41.46 31.13 10.82
N LYS A 557 -41.57 30.23 11.79
CA LYS A 557 -41.77 30.56 13.21
C LYS A 557 -40.53 31.23 13.84
N LEU A 558 -39.32 30.91 13.38
CA LEU A 558 -38.10 31.57 13.82
C LEU A 558 -37.93 32.98 13.24
N LYS A 559 -38.24 33.17 11.94
CA LYS A 559 -38.23 34.48 11.28
C LYS A 559 -39.18 35.47 11.96
N SER A 560 -40.29 35.00 12.43
CA SER A 560 -41.26 35.84 13.15
C SER A 560 -40.80 36.28 14.54
N LYS A 561 -39.82 35.58 15.16
CA LYS A 561 -39.28 35.86 16.48
C LYS A 561 -37.97 36.66 16.48
N ASN A 562 -37.15 36.56 15.44
CA ASN A 562 -35.84 37.25 15.37
C ASN A 562 -35.35 37.36 13.91
N PRO A 563 -35.68 38.45 13.19
CA PRO A 563 -35.42 38.59 11.76
C PRO A 563 -33.92 38.67 11.41
N ASP A 564 -33.10 39.29 12.28
CA ASP A 564 -31.66 39.45 12.02
C ASP A 564 -30.88 38.13 12.11
N ARG A 565 -31.31 37.25 13.04
CA ARG A 565 -30.72 35.90 13.18
C ARG A 565 -31.18 34.95 12.08
N ALA A 566 -32.31 35.24 11.44
CA ALA A 566 -32.84 34.47 10.32
C ALA A 566 -32.08 34.73 9.01
N GLN A 567 -31.46 35.90 8.87
CA GLN A 567 -30.69 36.29 7.71
C GLN A 567 -29.29 35.67 7.75
N SER A 568 -28.64 35.63 8.91
CA SER A 568 -27.40 34.90 9.15
C SER A 568 -27.53 33.39 8.85
N ILE A 569 -28.70 32.80 9.14
CA ILE A 569 -29.04 31.40 8.87
C ILE A 569 -29.14 31.09 7.36
N LEU A 570 -29.57 32.08 6.56
CA LEU A 570 -29.64 31.95 5.10
C LEU A 570 -28.27 32.08 4.41
N GLU A 571 -27.32 32.76 5.05
CA GLU A 571 -25.97 32.95 4.58
C GLU A 571 -25.05 31.78 4.98
N GLU A 572 -25.40 31.03 6.04
CA GLU A 572 -24.67 29.85 6.50
C GLU A 572 -25.15 28.50 5.93
N GLY A 573 -26.29 28.47 5.28
CA GLY A 573 -26.98 27.26 4.76
C GLY A 573 -27.27 27.31 3.29
#